data_5686343d21317e314b9336d74476a969
#
_entry.id   5686343d21317e314b9336d74476a969
#
_cell.length_a   1.000
_cell.length_b   1.000
_cell.length_c   1.000
_cell.angle_alpha   90.00
_cell.angle_beta   90.00
_cell.angle_gamma   90.00
#
_symmetry.space_group_name_H-M   'P 1'
#
loop_
_entity.id
_entity.type
_entity.pdbx_description
1 polymer ?
#
loop_
_entity_poly.entity_id
_entity_poly.type
_entity_poly.pdbx_seq_one_letter_code
_entity_poly.pdbx_strand_id
1 'polypeptide(L)'
;EPELKQFNVFLEDSLKSPMPLLNKILKYVLKQKGKQIRPLFVLLSAKCHGEINENTYRAAAFIELLHTATLIHDDVVDNSDKRRGMFSLNALWKNKISVLVGDYLLSKGMLLALQNKDYQMLDCISETVKAMSEGEIYQMEKARRMDITEEDYYDIIERKTASLIASCCTVGALSVGADENKVEKMKRFGTLAGIAFQIKDDIFDYQLDNKTGKPAGNDI
;
A
#
# COMPACT_ATOMS: atom_id res chain seq x y z
N GLU A 1 0.36 -17.96 -11.47
CA GLU A 1 -0.31 -17.13 -10.98
C GLU A 1 -1.82 -17.34 -10.84
N PRO A 2 -2.28 -18.56 -10.58
CA PRO A 2 -3.68 -18.81 -10.27
C PRO A 2 -4.11 -18.12 -8.97
N GLU A 3 -3.23 -18.06 -7.97
CA GLU A 3 -3.49 -17.42 -6.67
C GLU A 3 -3.78 -15.91 -6.80
N LEU A 4 -3.07 -15.21 -7.68
CA LEU A 4 -3.32 -13.80 -7.93
C LEU A 4 -4.67 -13.56 -8.63
N LYS A 5 -5.10 -14.50 -9.48
CA LYS A 5 -6.45 -14.46 -10.07
C LYS A 5 -7.52 -14.67 -9.02
N GLN A 6 -7.36 -15.64 -8.13
CA GLN A 6 -8.27 -15.89 -7.01
C GLN A 6 -8.33 -14.69 -6.06
N PHE A 7 -7.17 -14.09 -5.75
CA PHE A 7 -7.10 -12.85 -5.00
C PHE A 7 -7.93 -11.72 -5.65
N ASN A 8 -7.83 -11.53 -6.96
CA ASN A 8 -8.59 -10.50 -7.65
C ASN A 8 -10.11 -10.72 -7.55
N VAL A 9 -10.57 -11.98 -7.66
CA VAL A 9 -11.98 -12.32 -7.45
C VAL A 9 -12.40 -11.99 -6.02
N PHE A 10 -11.60 -12.41 -5.02
CA PHE A 10 -11.85 -12.12 -3.62
C PHE A 10 -11.94 -10.62 -3.33
N LEU A 11 -11.00 -9.84 -3.87
CA LEU A 11 -10.97 -8.38 -3.70
C LEU A 11 -12.22 -7.72 -4.32
N GLU A 12 -12.59 -8.09 -5.53
CA GLU A 12 -13.78 -7.57 -6.21
C GLU A 12 -15.07 -7.90 -5.45
N ASP A 13 -15.20 -9.12 -4.94
CA ASP A 13 -16.35 -9.54 -4.14
C ASP A 13 -16.43 -8.79 -2.80
N SER A 14 -15.27 -8.58 -2.16
CA SER A 14 -15.17 -7.83 -0.90
C SER A 14 -15.60 -6.38 -1.02
N LEU A 15 -15.53 -5.79 -2.20
CA LEU A 15 -15.84 -4.37 -2.46
C LEU A 15 -17.27 -4.11 -2.93
N LYS A 16 -18.12 -5.13 -3.06
CA LYS A 16 -19.52 -4.93 -3.43
C LYS A 16 -20.26 -4.07 -2.43
N SER A 17 -20.99 -3.06 -2.89
CA SER A 17 -21.77 -2.15 -2.08
C SER A 17 -23.20 -2.04 -2.63
N PRO A 18 -24.23 -1.85 -1.80
CA PRO A 18 -25.59 -1.59 -2.26
C PRO A 18 -25.75 -0.19 -2.89
N MET A 19 -24.77 0.71 -2.73
CA MET A 19 -24.83 2.07 -3.23
C MET A 19 -24.34 2.16 -4.69
N PRO A 20 -25.20 2.56 -5.68
CA PRO A 20 -24.82 2.55 -7.09
C PRO A 20 -23.64 3.47 -7.42
N LEU A 21 -23.59 4.68 -6.84
CA LEU A 21 -22.50 5.62 -7.07
C LEU A 21 -21.17 5.06 -6.54
N LEU A 22 -21.17 4.52 -5.32
CA LEU A 22 -19.98 3.93 -4.73
C LEU A 22 -19.48 2.75 -5.58
N ASN A 23 -20.35 1.85 -6.01
CA ASN A 23 -19.98 0.76 -6.91
C ASN A 23 -19.37 1.24 -8.23
N LYS A 24 -19.88 2.34 -8.81
CA LYS A 24 -19.29 2.94 -10.01
C LYS A 24 -17.88 3.43 -9.76
N ILE A 25 -17.64 4.09 -8.63
CA ILE A 25 -16.33 4.61 -8.23
C ILE A 25 -15.37 3.45 -7.96
N LEU A 26 -15.77 2.46 -7.16
CA LEU A 26 -14.94 1.30 -6.83
C LEU A 26 -14.53 0.50 -8.08
N LYS A 27 -15.45 0.32 -9.05
CA LYS A 27 -15.11 -0.28 -10.34
C LYS A 27 -14.08 0.54 -11.12
N TYR A 28 -14.13 1.85 -11.03
CA TYR A 28 -13.13 2.72 -11.64
C TYR A 28 -11.77 2.57 -10.96
N VAL A 29 -11.73 2.60 -9.63
CA VAL A 29 -10.50 2.37 -8.84
C VAL A 29 -9.86 1.03 -9.16
N LEU A 30 -10.66 -0.04 -9.20
CA LEU A 30 -10.18 -1.38 -9.54
C LEU A 30 -9.62 -1.50 -10.97
N LYS A 31 -10.03 -0.64 -11.90
CA LYS A 31 -9.45 -0.59 -13.25
C LYS A 31 -8.04 0.04 -13.27
N GLN A 32 -7.72 0.89 -12.30
CA GLN A 32 -6.40 1.51 -12.15
C GLN A 32 -5.35 0.53 -11.58
N LYS A 33 -5.52 -0.78 -11.77
CA LYS A 33 -4.61 -1.81 -11.26
C LYS A 33 -3.17 -1.54 -11.71
N GLY A 34 -2.25 -1.53 -10.75
CA GLY A 34 -0.83 -1.54 -11.00
C GLY A 34 -0.30 -2.96 -11.21
N LYS A 35 1.00 -3.13 -10.99
CA LYS A 35 1.69 -4.44 -11.09
C LYS A 35 1.31 -5.43 -9.98
N GLN A 36 0.46 -5.03 -9.03
CA GLN A 36 0.00 -5.83 -7.88
C GLN A 36 1.16 -6.48 -7.08
N ILE A 37 2.25 -5.74 -6.95
CA ILE A 37 3.48 -6.22 -6.27
C ILE A 37 3.18 -6.51 -4.78
N ARG A 38 2.35 -5.70 -4.12
CA ARG A 38 2.04 -5.87 -2.69
C ARG A 38 1.25 -7.14 -2.40
N PRO A 39 0.11 -7.41 -3.05
CA PRO A 39 -0.54 -8.73 -2.94
C PRO A 39 0.40 -9.88 -3.28
N LEU A 40 1.28 -9.70 -4.27
CA LEU A 40 2.25 -10.74 -4.62
C LEU A 40 3.22 -11.03 -3.47
N PHE A 41 3.74 -10.00 -2.78
CA PHE A 41 4.58 -10.19 -1.58
C PHE A 41 3.84 -10.93 -0.47
N VAL A 42 2.55 -10.62 -0.23
CA VAL A 42 1.72 -11.35 0.76
C VAL A 42 1.60 -12.82 0.39
N LEU A 43 1.22 -13.12 -0.86
CA LEU A 43 1.01 -14.47 -1.34
C LEU A 43 2.32 -15.29 -1.33
N LEU A 44 3.44 -14.71 -1.76
CA LEU A 44 4.74 -15.37 -1.77
C LEU A 44 5.24 -15.62 -0.35
N SER A 45 5.10 -14.65 0.56
CA SER A 45 5.48 -14.80 1.96
C SER A 45 4.67 -15.92 2.64
N ALA A 46 3.37 -15.98 2.39
CA ALA A 46 2.53 -17.09 2.85
C ALA A 46 3.04 -18.43 2.32
N LYS A 47 3.29 -18.51 1.01
CA LYS A 47 3.71 -19.74 0.34
C LYS A 47 5.07 -20.26 0.80
N CYS A 48 5.95 -19.38 1.30
CA CYS A 48 7.23 -19.79 1.91
C CYS A 48 7.06 -20.53 3.24
N HIS A 49 5.89 -20.37 3.91
CA HIS A 49 5.68 -20.87 5.27
C HIS A 49 4.49 -21.83 5.42
N GLY A 50 3.62 -21.92 4.41
CA GLY A 50 2.45 -22.79 4.42
C GLY A 50 1.62 -22.66 3.16
N GLU A 51 0.44 -23.31 3.17
CA GLU A 51 -0.50 -23.24 2.06
C GLU A 51 -1.33 -21.95 2.13
N ILE A 52 -1.50 -21.31 0.97
CA ILE A 52 -2.35 -20.12 0.83
C ILE A 52 -3.81 -20.48 1.16
N ASN A 53 -4.44 -19.68 1.98
CA ASN A 53 -5.80 -19.89 2.47
C ASN A 53 -6.62 -18.59 2.48
N GLU A 54 -7.84 -18.61 2.98
CA GLU A 54 -8.69 -17.42 3.02
C GLU A 54 -8.10 -16.27 3.85
N ASN A 55 -7.35 -16.58 4.94
CA ASN A 55 -6.69 -15.55 5.74
C ASN A 55 -5.65 -14.80 4.90
N THR A 56 -4.94 -15.55 4.01
CA THR A 56 -3.95 -14.95 3.11
C THR A 56 -4.61 -14.00 2.11
N TYR A 57 -5.76 -14.36 1.54
CA TYR A 57 -6.49 -13.48 0.64
C TYR A 57 -7.06 -12.26 1.36
N ARG A 58 -7.53 -12.41 2.62
CA ARG A 58 -7.94 -11.26 3.44
C ARG A 58 -6.78 -10.32 3.75
N ALA A 59 -5.61 -10.88 4.12
CA ALA A 59 -4.39 -10.11 4.33
C ALA A 59 -4.00 -9.30 3.09
N ALA A 60 -3.95 -9.97 1.93
CA ALA A 60 -3.63 -9.33 0.66
C ALA A 60 -4.66 -8.25 0.29
N ALA A 61 -5.95 -8.49 0.53
CA ALA A 61 -7.01 -7.53 0.27
C ALA A 61 -6.89 -6.31 1.19
N PHE A 62 -6.65 -6.49 2.48
CA PHE A 62 -6.49 -5.37 3.40
C PHE A 62 -5.30 -4.49 3.02
N ILE A 63 -4.14 -5.08 2.70
CA ILE A 63 -2.97 -4.36 2.20
C ILE A 63 -3.29 -3.56 0.92
N GLU A 64 -3.97 -4.17 -0.04
CA GLU A 64 -4.29 -3.49 -1.31
C GLU A 64 -5.33 -2.38 -1.11
N LEU A 65 -6.32 -2.58 -0.21
CA LEU A 65 -7.28 -1.55 0.16
C LEU A 65 -6.62 -0.37 0.86
N LEU A 66 -5.74 -0.63 1.82
CA LEU A 66 -4.94 0.38 2.49
C LEU A 66 -4.13 1.17 1.47
N HIS A 67 -3.32 0.49 0.65
CA HIS A 67 -2.49 1.16 -0.34
C HIS A 67 -3.31 2.00 -1.33
N THR A 68 -4.44 1.48 -1.78
CA THR A 68 -5.33 2.23 -2.69
C THR A 68 -5.91 3.46 -2.01
N ALA A 69 -6.28 3.36 -0.73
CA ALA A 69 -6.79 4.48 0.05
C ALA A 69 -5.72 5.57 0.22
N THR A 70 -4.48 5.19 0.58
CA THR A 70 -3.38 6.16 0.71
C THR A 70 -3.11 6.87 -0.61
N LEU A 71 -3.06 6.15 -1.73
CA LEU A 71 -2.89 6.76 -3.06
C LEU A 71 -4.00 7.76 -3.42
N ILE A 72 -5.25 7.48 -3.01
CA ILE A 72 -6.38 8.39 -3.25
C ILE A 72 -6.25 9.65 -2.38
N HIS A 73 -5.82 9.51 -1.12
CA HIS A 73 -5.57 10.63 -0.23
C HIS A 73 -4.39 11.48 -0.72
N ASP A 74 -3.30 10.84 -1.16
CA ASP A 74 -2.13 11.53 -1.73
C ASP A 74 -2.53 12.34 -2.98
N ASP A 75 -3.35 11.77 -3.87
CA ASP A 75 -3.86 12.52 -5.04
C ASP A 75 -4.61 13.80 -4.66
N VAL A 76 -5.26 13.83 -3.48
CA VAL A 76 -5.93 15.02 -2.96
C VAL A 76 -4.92 16.01 -2.37
N VAL A 77 -3.96 15.52 -1.59
CA VAL A 77 -2.92 16.35 -0.95
C VAL A 77 -2.04 17.02 -2.01
N ASP A 78 -1.63 16.26 -3.02
CA ASP A 78 -0.72 16.70 -4.10
C ASP A 78 -1.47 17.41 -5.25
N ASN A 79 -2.80 17.53 -5.19
CA ASN A 79 -3.64 18.02 -6.28
C ASN A 79 -3.36 17.32 -7.62
N SER A 80 -3.07 16.04 -7.59
CA SER A 80 -2.71 15.26 -8.78
C SER A 80 -3.92 14.97 -9.67
N ASP A 81 -3.85 15.35 -10.95
CA ASP A 81 -4.93 15.11 -11.92
C ASP A 81 -4.89 13.72 -12.54
N LYS A 82 -3.73 13.06 -12.55
CA LYS A 82 -3.54 11.77 -13.23
C LYS A 82 -2.78 10.78 -12.35
N ARG A 83 -3.21 9.52 -12.43
CA ARG A 83 -2.53 8.38 -11.82
C ARG A 83 -2.54 7.19 -12.78
N ARG A 84 -1.36 6.61 -13.03
CA ARG A 84 -1.18 5.44 -13.93
C ARG A 84 -1.82 5.65 -15.31
N GLY A 85 -1.68 6.84 -15.88
CA GLY A 85 -2.22 7.19 -17.20
C GLY A 85 -3.74 7.43 -17.26
N MET A 86 -4.45 7.31 -16.13
CA MET A 86 -5.87 7.61 -16.00
C MET A 86 -6.07 8.87 -15.15
N PHE A 87 -7.23 9.49 -15.22
CA PHE A 87 -7.59 10.58 -14.32
C PHE A 87 -7.66 10.08 -12.87
N SER A 88 -7.18 10.89 -11.92
CA SER A 88 -7.33 10.63 -10.50
C SER A 88 -8.81 10.72 -10.08
N LEU A 89 -9.15 10.15 -8.92
CA LEU A 89 -10.50 10.34 -8.36
C LEU A 89 -10.78 11.81 -8.10
N ASN A 90 -9.75 12.55 -7.63
CA ASN A 90 -9.84 13.98 -7.36
C ASN A 90 -10.21 14.77 -8.62
N ALA A 91 -9.63 14.45 -9.77
CA ALA A 91 -9.95 15.11 -11.04
C ALA A 91 -11.41 14.84 -11.48
N LEU A 92 -11.93 13.62 -11.27
CA LEU A 92 -13.26 13.21 -11.74
C LEU A 92 -14.38 13.54 -10.75
N TRP A 93 -14.18 13.32 -9.45
CA TRP A 93 -15.23 13.42 -8.43
C TRP A 93 -14.94 14.46 -7.35
N LYS A 94 -13.82 15.19 -7.43
CA LYS A 94 -13.37 16.23 -6.49
C LYS A 94 -12.97 15.69 -5.12
N ASN A 95 -12.27 16.53 -4.35
CA ASN A 95 -11.63 16.21 -3.06
C ASN A 95 -12.59 15.50 -2.08
N LYS A 96 -13.82 16.01 -1.94
CA LYS A 96 -14.77 15.46 -0.97
C LYS A 96 -15.09 13.99 -1.20
N ILE A 97 -15.33 13.60 -2.45
CA ILE A 97 -15.62 12.20 -2.80
C ILE A 97 -14.36 11.35 -2.65
N SER A 98 -13.20 11.87 -3.07
CA SER A 98 -11.92 11.16 -2.96
C SER A 98 -11.60 10.81 -1.51
N VAL A 99 -11.67 11.78 -0.59
CA VAL A 99 -11.45 11.54 0.84
C VAL A 99 -12.42 10.49 1.38
N LEU A 100 -13.72 10.62 1.11
CA LEU A 100 -14.72 9.66 1.60
C LEU A 100 -14.52 8.25 1.02
N VAL A 101 -14.04 8.12 -0.21
CA VAL A 101 -13.73 6.80 -0.80
C VAL A 101 -12.48 6.20 -0.18
N GLY A 102 -11.45 7.00 0.10
CA GLY A 102 -10.26 6.55 0.83
C GLY A 102 -10.64 6.03 2.23
N ASP A 103 -11.44 6.79 2.99
CA ASP A 103 -11.93 6.39 4.31
C ASP A 103 -12.77 5.10 4.25
N TYR A 104 -13.61 4.97 3.22
CA TYR A 104 -14.39 3.76 3.00
C TYR A 104 -13.50 2.54 2.77
N LEU A 105 -12.45 2.66 1.95
CA LEU A 105 -11.52 1.56 1.66
C LEU A 105 -10.73 1.15 2.91
N LEU A 106 -10.24 2.12 3.70
CA LEU A 106 -9.59 1.85 4.99
C LEU A 106 -10.53 1.12 5.94
N SER A 107 -11.73 1.65 6.14
CA SER A 107 -12.74 1.04 7.01
C SER A 107 -13.11 -0.37 6.57
N LYS A 108 -13.20 -0.59 5.25
CA LYS A 108 -13.51 -1.91 4.68
C LYS A 108 -12.40 -2.92 4.97
N GLY A 109 -11.13 -2.52 4.84
CA GLY A 109 -9.97 -3.35 5.19
C GLY A 109 -9.97 -3.72 6.68
N MET A 110 -10.17 -2.74 7.56
CA MET A 110 -10.27 -2.99 9.01
C MET A 110 -11.41 -3.95 9.36
N LEU A 111 -12.57 -3.79 8.74
CA LEU A 111 -13.72 -4.67 8.99
C LEU A 111 -13.46 -6.10 8.50
N LEU A 112 -12.74 -6.30 7.40
CA LEU A 112 -12.34 -7.65 6.94
C LEU A 112 -11.52 -8.38 8.00
N ALA A 113 -10.55 -7.69 8.62
CA ALA A 113 -9.73 -8.28 9.67
C ALA A 113 -10.53 -8.49 10.97
N LEU A 114 -11.30 -7.48 11.40
CA LEU A 114 -12.03 -7.52 12.66
C LEU A 114 -13.11 -8.60 12.68
N GLN A 115 -13.91 -8.73 11.62
CA GLN A 115 -14.99 -9.70 11.51
C GLN A 115 -14.48 -11.15 11.50
N ASN A 116 -13.25 -11.36 11.06
CA ASN A 116 -12.60 -12.67 11.05
C ASN A 116 -11.64 -12.90 12.23
N LYS A 117 -11.57 -11.95 13.16
CA LYS A 117 -10.70 -11.99 14.35
C LYS A 117 -9.21 -12.06 14.01
N ASP A 118 -8.81 -11.52 12.88
CA ASP A 118 -7.42 -11.47 12.40
C ASP A 118 -6.66 -10.32 13.12
N TYR A 119 -6.64 -10.33 14.46
CA TYR A 119 -6.16 -9.21 15.29
C TYR A 119 -4.68 -8.90 15.09
N GLN A 120 -3.82 -9.92 14.95
CA GLN A 120 -2.39 -9.71 14.69
C GLN A 120 -2.15 -9.01 13.35
N MET A 121 -2.96 -9.32 12.35
CA MET A 121 -2.92 -8.65 11.05
C MET A 121 -3.39 -7.20 11.18
N LEU A 122 -4.48 -6.96 11.91
CA LEU A 122 -5.01 -5.62 12.15
C LEU A 122 -3.99 -4.75 12.88
N ASP A 123 -3.33 -5.28 13.91
CA ASP A 123 -2.28 -4.62 14.66
C ASP A 123 -1.10 -4.24 13.74
N CYS A 124 -0.55 -5.20 13.03
CA CYS A 124 0.56 -4.99 12.08
C CYS A 124 0.25 -3.90 11.05
N ILE A 125 -0.95 -3.93 10.45
CA ILE A 125 -1.35 -2.94 9.44
C ILE A 125 -1.60 -1.57 10.07
N SER A 126 -2.17 -1.51 11.27
CA SER A 126 -2.40 -0.25 11.99
C SER A 126 -1.08 0.47 12.33
N GLU A 127 -0.08 -0.27 12.82
CA GLU A 127 1.26 0.28 13.05
C GLU A 127 1.91 0.76 11.74
N THR A 128 1.67 0.07 10.63
CA THR A 128 2.15 0.48 9.30
C THR A 128 1.53 1.80 8.86
N VAL A 129 0.21 1.97 9.00
CA VAL A 129 -0.49 3.23 8.66
C VAL A 129 0.09 4.38 9.47
N LYS A 130 0.28 4.17 10.78
CA LYS A 130 0.90 5.16 11.66
C LYS A 130 2.30 5.52 11.20
N ALA A 131 3.16 4.53 10.95
CA ALA A 131 4.54 4.76 10.50
C ALA A 131 4.58 5.54 9.17
N MET A 132 3.74 5.17 8.19
CA MET A 132 3.66 5.87 6.91
C MET A 132 3.26 7.33 7.08
N SER A 133 2.25 7.61 7.90
CA SER A 133 1.80 8.99 8.18
C SER A 133 2.86 9.81 8.90
N GLU A 134 3.54 9.23 9.90
CA GLU A 134 4.66 9.88 10.60
C GLU A 134 5.81 10.17 9.64
N GLY A 135 6.15 9.23 8.74
CA GLY A 135 7.20 9.40 7.75
C GLY A 135 6.90 10.52 6.75
N GLU A 136 5.65 10.63 6.30
CA GLU A 136 5.22 11.71 5.40
C GLU A 136 5.31 13.08 6.07
N ILE A 137 4.83 13.21 7.31
CA ILE A 137 4.90 14.45 8.09
C ILE A 137 6.37 14.83 8.34
N TYR A 138 7.20 13.84 8.67
CA TYR A 138 8.64 14.06 8.92
C TYR A 138 9.37 14.54 7.67
N GLN A 139 9.08 13.95 6.52
CA GLN A 139 9.60 14.41 5.22
C GLN A 139 9.21 15.87 4.95
N MET A 140 7.94 16.24 5.16
CA MET A 140 7.46 17.62 4.99
C MET A 140 8.17 18.61 5.94
N GLU A 141 8.41 18.19 7.19
CA GLU A 141 9.15 19.00 8.17
C GLU A 141 10.59 19.25 7.72
N LYS A 142 11.31 18.20 7.32
CA LYS A 142 12.69 18.27 6.88
C LYS A 142 12.84 19.08 5.57
N ALA A 143 11.93 18.88 4.63
CA ALA A 143 11.91 19.67 3.39
C ALA A 143 11.76 21.18 3.64
N ARG A 144 10.93 21.58 4.62
CA ARG A 144 10.79 22.99 5.00
C ARG A 144 12.03 23.56 5.66
N ARG A 145 12.77 22.76 6.43
CA ARG A 145 13.99 23.20 7.12
C ARG A 145 15.20 23.19 6.22
N MET A 146 15.19 22.46 5.11
CA MET A 146 16.33 22.22 4.22
C MET A 146 17.55 21.67 4.95
N ASP A 147 17.33 20.81 5.97
CA ASP A 147 18.37 20.25 6.85
C ASP A 147 18.37 18.71 6.86
N ILE A 148 17.91 18.10 5.77
CA ILE A 148 17.83 16.64 5.64
C ILE A 148 19.23 16.02 5.65
N THR A 149 19.45 15.06 6.53
CA THR A 149 20.66 14.25 6.61
C THR A 149 20.47 12.88 5.95
N GLU A 150 21.54 12.15 5.73
CA GLU A 150 21.46 10.76 5.23
C GLU A 150 20.68 9.86 6.21
N GLU A 151 20.81 10.07 7.51
CA GLU A 151 20.06 9.33 8.54
C GLU A 151 18.57 9.63 8.45
N ASP A 152 18.20 10.91 8.30
CA ASP A 152 16.81 11.34 8.07
C ASP A 152 16.22 10.69 6.81
N TYR A 153 17.00 10.64 5.73
CA TYR A 153 16.58 10.01 4.48
C TYR A 153 16.24 8.53 4.69
N TYR A 154 17.13 7.75 5.36
CA TYR A 154 16.85 6.35 5.64
C TYR A 154 15.63 6.17 6.55
N ASP A 155 15.45 6.98 7.59
CA ASP A 155 14.27 6.92 8.46
C ASP A 155 12.98 7.23 7.69
N ILE A 156 12.98 8.24 6.82
CA ILE A 156 11.83 8.60 5.98
C ILE A 156 11.46 7.45 5.04
N ILE A 157 12.40 6.92 4.26
CA ILE A 157 12.09 5.84 3.31
C ILE A 157 11.71 4.52 3.99
N GLU A 158 12.26 4.26 5.18
CA GLU A 158 11.85 3.11 5.99
C GLU A 158 10.40 3.23 6.42
N ARG A 159 10.00 4.37 7.00
CA ARG A 159 8.63 4.62 7.45
C ARG A 159 7.65 4.73 6.30
N LYS A 160 7.93 5.55 5.29
CA LYS A 160 7.00 5.88 4.21
C LYS A 160 6.80 4.72 3.24
N THR A 161 7.87 4.01 2.87
CA THR A 161 7.84 3.01 1.79
C THR A 161 8.09 1.59 2.29
N ALA A 162 9.18 1.36 3.05
CA ALA A 162 9.59 0.02 3.43
C ALA A 162 8.64 -0.61 4.45
N SER A 163 8.02 0.17 5.34
CA SER A 163 7.05 -0.31 6.32
C SER A 163 5.90 -1.09 5.68
N LEU A 164 5.37 -0.61 4.55
CA LEU A 164 4.29 -1.30 3.84
C LEU A 164 4.74 -2.61 3.19
N ILE A 165 5.95 -2.68 2.64
CA ILE A 165 6.51 -3.92 2.10
C ILE A 165 6.80 -4.93 3.23
N ALA A 166 7.34 -4.44 4.35
CA ALA A 166 7.52 -5.24 5.56
C ALA A 166 6.19 -5.84 6.04
N SER A 167 5.13 -5.02 6.09
CA SER A 167 3.79 -5.49 6.44
C SER A 167 3.29 -6.57 5.49
N CYS A 168 3.47 -6.42 4.17
CA CYS A 168 3.08 -7.45 3.20
C CYS A 168 3.70 -8.81 3.56
N CYS A 169 5.01 -8.80 3.83
CA CYS A 169 5.74 -10.00 4.18
C CYS A 169 5.30 -10.57 5.53
N THR A 170 5.10 -9.71 6.52
CA THR A 170 4.66 -10.07 7.87
C THR A 170 3.27 -10.70 7.87
N VAL A 171 2.27 -10.02 7.29
CA VAL A 171 0.89 -10.53 7.29
C VAL A 171 0.74 -11.78 6.43
N GLY A 172 1.56 -11.92 5.38
CA GLY A 172 1.63 -13.15 4.59
C GLY A 172 2.06 -14.34 5.44
N ALA A 173 3.14 -14.22 6.22
CA ALA A 173 3.60 -15.26 7.12
C ALA A 173 2.60 -15.54 8.26
N LEU A 174 2.04 -14.49 8.86
CA LEU A 174 0.99 -14.60 9.90
C LEU A 174 -0.25 -15.37 9.39
N SER A 175 -0.65 -15.14 8.15
CA SER A 175 -1.88 -15.70 7.57
C SER A 175 -1.88 -17.23 7.50
N VAL A 176 -0.71 -17.84 7.49
CA VAL A 176 -0.52 -19.31 7.45
C VAL A 176 -0.02 -19.90 8.79
N GLY A 177 -0.03 -19.08 9.85
CA GLY A 177 0.35 -19.53 11.20
C GLY A 177 1.85 -19.76 11.37
N ALA A 178 2.70 -19.01 10.66
CA ALA A 178 4.14 -19.08 10.86
C ALA A 178 4.53 -18.68 12.30
N ASP A 179 5.56 -19.30 12.85
CA ASP A 179 6.06 -18.96 14.16
C ASP A 179 6.68 -17.54 14.19
N GLU A 180 6.80 -16.96 15.41
CA GLU A 180 7.25 -15.59 15.61
C GLU A 180 8.64 -15.32 14.99
N ASN A 181 9.56 -16.27 15.05
CA ASN A 181 10.91 -16.14 14.47
C ASN A 181 10.83 -16.01 12.92
N LYS A 182 9.95 -16.79 12.27
CA LYS A 182 9.74 -16.70 10.83
C LYS A 182 9.07 -15.39 10.44
N VAL A 183 8.08 -14.97 11.22
CA VAL A 183 7.40 -13.68 11.03
C VAL A 183 8.39 -12.52 11.11
N GLU A 184 9.27 -12.50 12.13
CA GLU A 184 10.26 -11.45 12.29
C GLU A 184 11.30 -11.44 11.14
N LYS A 185 11.73 -12.61 10.68
CA LYS A 185 12.61 -12.72 9.50
C LYS A 185 11.96 -12.18 8.24
N MET A 186 10.66 -12.44 8.05
CA MET A 186 9.91 -11.91 6.91
C MET A 186 9.71 -10.41 7.01
N LYS A 187 9.46 -9.88 8.20
CA LYS A 187 9.41 -8.43 8.45
C LYS A 187 10.75 -7.78 8.06
N ARG A 188 11.85 -8.30 8.57
CA ARG A 188 13.20 -7.77 8.24
C ARG A 188 13.50 -7.86 6.74
N PHE A 189 13.18 -8.98 6.10
CA PHE A 189 13.31 -9.11 4.65
C PHE A 189 12.51 -8.03 3.91
N GLY A 190 11.24 -7.84 4.28
CA GLY A 190 10.38 -6.83 3.68
C GLY A 190 10.89 -5.41 3.87
N THR A 191 11.42 -5.07 5.06
CA THR A 191 12.05 -3.77 5.33
C THR A 191 13.23 -3.54 4.40
N LEU A 192 14.17 -4.47 4.33
CA LEU A 192 15.36 -4.33 3.47
C LEU A 192 14.99 -4.26 1.98
N ALA A 193 14.03 -5.09 1.54
CA ALA A 193 13.54 -5.06 0.17
C ALA A 193 12.86 -3.72 -0.16
N GLY A 194 12.09 -3.16 0.77
CA GLY A 194 11.42 -1.87 0.63
C GLY A 194 12.41 -0.70 0.54
N ILE A 195 13.42 -0.67 1.40
CA ILE A 195 14.51 0.32 1.37
C ILE A 195 15.25 0.25 0.03
N ALA A 196 15.68 -0.95 -0.40
CA ALA A 196 16.36 -1.13 -1.66
C ALA A 196 15.51 -0.72 -2.87
N PHE A 197 14.19 -0.97 -2.80
CA PHE A 197 13.24 -0.54 -3.83
C PHE A 197 13.18 0.98 -3.93
N GLN A 198 13.07 1.69 -2.79
CA GLN A 198 12.99 3.15 -2.77
C GLN A 198 14.28 3.80 -3.25
N ILE A 199 15.44 3.36 -2.75
CA ILE A 199 16.75 3.85 -3.21
C ILE A 199 16.87 3.72 -4.75
N LYS A 200 16.44 2.57 -5.28
CA LYS A 200 16.46 2.35 -6.73
C LYS A 200 15.52 3.28 -7.49
N ASP A 201 14.32 3.54 -6.96
CA ASP A 201 13.34 4.45 -7.58
C ASP A 201 13.91 5.88 -7.60
N ASP A 202 14.49 6.34 -6.49
CA ASP A 202 15.12 7.66 -6.36
C ASP A 202 16.32 7.83 -7.32
N ILE A 203 17.18 6.80 -7.46
CA ILE A 203 18.28 6.82 -8.43
C ILE A 203 17.75 6.99 -9.87
N PHE A 204 16.64 6.35 -10.22
CA PHE A 204 16.04 6.52 -11.54
C PHE A 204 15.44 7.91 -11.74
N ASP A 205 14.88 8.52 -10.71
CA ASP A 205 14.33 9.88 -10.77
C ASP A 205 15.45 10.93 -10.94
N TYR A 206 16.65 10.68 -10.37
CA TYR A 206 17.85 11.51 -10.62
C TYR A 206 18.50 11.32 -12.00
N GLN A 207 18.33 10.18 -12.63
CA GLN A 207 18.84 9.94 -13.98
C GLN A 207 17.94 10.66 -14.97
N LEU A 208 18.36 11.85 -15.42
CA LEU A 208 17.70 12.75 -16.38
C LEU A 208 17.40 12.14 -17.77
N ASP A 209 17.54 10.85 -17.93
CA ASP A 209 17.14 10.15 -19.15
C ASP A 209 15.62 9.94 -19.15
N ASN A 210 14.94 10.78 -19.92
CA ASN A 210 13.49 10.87 -20.18
C ASN A 210 12.79 9.55 -20.61
N LYS A 211 13.35 8.39 -20.28
CA LYS A 211 12.79 7.08 -20.64
C LYS A 211 11.70 6.58 -19.71
N THR A 212 11.55 7.18 -18.53
CA THR A 212 10.56 6.75 -17.52
C THR A 212 9.23 7.45 -17.62
N GLY A 213 9.12 8.56 -18.39
CA GLY A 213 7.87 9.31 -18.61
C GLY A 213 7.32 10.03 -17.38
N LYS A 214 8.09 10.12 -16.29
CA LYS A 214 7.79 10.97 -15.12
C LYS A 214 8.48 12.34 -15.30
N PRO A 215 7.87 13.47 -14.90
CA PRO A 215 8.59 14.73 -14.78
C PRO A 215 9.67 14.57 -13.70
N ALA A 216 10.93 14.90 -14.03
CA ALA A 216 12.03 14.86 -13.06
C ALA A 216 11.79 15.86 -11.92
N GLY A 217 12.08 15.47 -10.66
CA GLY A 217 12.13 16.38 -9.53
C GLY A 217 10.82 16.58 -8.76
N ASN A 218 9.83 15.69 -8.87
CA ASN A 218 8.58 15.81 -8.12
C ASN A 218 8.64 15.26 -6.68
N ASP A 219 9.70 14.56 -6.30
CA ASP A 219 9.85 13.94 -4.98
C ASP A 219 11.01 14.55 -4.16
N ILE A 220 11.49 15.77 -4.53
CA ILE A 220 12.52 16.52 -3.80
C ILE A 220 11.88 17.67 -3.02
#